data_5d5e69f22657f8efa7c7db6a839e32f9
#
_entry.id   5d5e69f22657f8efa7c7db6a839e32f9
#
_cell.length_a   1.000
_cell.length_b   1.000
_cell.length_c   1.000
_cell.angle_alpha   90.00
_cell.angle_beta   90.00
_cell.angle_gamma   90.00
#
_symmetry.space_group_name_H-M   'P 1'
#
loop_
_entity.id
_entity.type
_entity.pdbx_description
1 polymer ?
#
loop_
_entity_poly.entity_id
_entity_poly.type
_entity_poly.pdbx_seq_one_letter_code
_entity_poly.pdbx_strand_id
1 'polypeptide(L)'
;MSPRISVWISNSVFVSFAVIALFYSLVHFENSHLQLETKTLNEERNRSFAIVQELSRVKNQFPIAYQCHYTFGLSNGSLYEITERIPYSIYKRLRLGDTIEVYKKEIRIFGKQTAISRIKGNEEPLPLLENLERYFQYGFVYLLVLVGVTFLIRVLGLLSQTYPSQQKPDAIDEIVVNKSQD
;
A
#
# COMPACT_ATOMS: atom_id res chain seq x y z
N MET A 1 -31.47 -7.78 15.44
CA MET A 1 -30.51 -6.68 15.42
C MET A 1 -31.27 -5.37 15.30
N SER A 2 -31.10 -4.39 16.20
CA SER A 2 -31.90 -3.17 16.16
C SER A 2 -31.56 -2.34 14.92
N PRO A 3 -32.53 -1.68 14.26
CA PRO A 3 -32.27 -0.90 13.04
C PRO A 3 -31.25 0.22 13.22
N ARG A 4 -31.10 0.73 14.44
CA ARG A 4 -30.06 1.75 14.76
C ARG A 4 -28.61 1.23 14.66
N ILE A 5 -28.36 -0.03 15.03
CA ILE A 5 -27.03 -0.64 14.95
C ILE A 5 -26.63 -0.86 13.49
N SER A 6 -27.55 -1.27 12.64
CA SER A 6 -27.32 -1.47 11.20
C SER A 6 -26.94 -0.17 10.48
N VAL A 7 -27.59 0.95 10.82
CA VAL A 7 -27.28 2.28 10.25
C VAL A 7 -25.90 2.76 10.73
N TRP A 8 -25.55 2.53 12.00
CA TRP A 8 -24.24 2.91 12.56
C TRP A 8 -23.08 2.18 11.89
N ILE A 9 -23.21 0.85 11.72
CA ILE A 9 -22.22 0.03 11.03
C ILE A 9 -22.07 0.47 9.57
N SER A 10 -23.17 0.74 8.88
CA SER A 10 -23.14 1.20 7.49
C SER A 10 -22.42 2.55 7.34
N ASN A 11 -22.69 3.51 8.22
CA ASN A 11 -22.02 4.81 8.17
C ASN A 11 -20.54 4.72 8.52
N SER A 12 -20.16 3.91 9.51
CA SER A 12 -18.75 3.69 9.88
C SER A 12 -17.97 3.08 8.74
N VAL A 13 -18.53 2.11 8.02
CA VAL A 13 -17.88 1.51 6.85
C VAL A 13 -17.74 2.52 5.72
N PHE A 14 -18.75 3.36 5.49
CA PHE A 14 -18.70 4.39 4.44
C PHE A 14 -17.63 5.46 4.73
N VAL A 15 -17.52 5.87 5.99
CA VAL A 15 -16.47 6.82 6.42
C VAL A 15 -15.09 6.19 6.27
N SER A 16 -14.92 4.93 6.70
CA SER A 16 -13.65 4.22 6.53
C SER A 16 -13.26 4.09 5.07
N PHE A 17 -14.22 3.80 4.19
CA PHE A 17 -14.02 3.75 2.75
C PHE A 17 -13.57 5.10 2.19
N ALA A 18 -14.23 6.19 2.56
CA ALA A 18 -13.88 7.53 2.11
C ALA A 18 -12.46 7.94 2.55
N VAL A 19 -12.08 7.61 3.79
CA VAL A 19 -10.73 7.87 4.31
C VAL A 19 -9.67 7.07 3.54
N ILE A 20 -9.91 5.78 3.31
CA ILE A 20 -8.99 4.92 2.56
C ILE A 20 -8.87 5.38 1.10
N ALA A 21 -9.97 5.75 0.45
CA ALA A 21 -9.99 6.27 -0.92
C ALA A 21 -9.22 7.60 -1.04
N LEU A 22 -9.36 8.48 -0.05
CA LEU A 22 -8.61 9.74 0.01
C LEU A 22 -7.10 9.46 0.15
N PHE A 23 -6.72 8.59 1.07
CA PHE A 23 -5.31 8.17 1.25
C PHE A 23 -4.74 7.54 -0.02
N TYR A 24 -5.50 6.66 -0.64
CA TYR A 24 -5.14 6.05 -1.91
C TYR A 24 -4.88 7.10 -2.99
N SER A 25 -5.79 8.07 -3.15
CA SER A 25 -5.65 9.13 -4.14
C SER A 25 -4.41 9.99 -3.91
N LEU A 26 -4.10 10.33 -2.65
CA LEU A 26 -2.91 11.10 -2.29
C LEU A 26 -1.63 10.34 -2.64
N VAL A 27 -1.54 9.06 -2.26
CA VAL A 27 -0.35 8.25 -2.55
C VAL A 27 -0.20 8.00 -4.06
N HIS A 28 -1.31 7.79 -4.79
CA HIS A 28 -1.28 7.65 -6.25
C HIS A 28 -0.78 8.92 -6.95
N PHE A 29 -1.22 10.09 -6.48
CA PHE A 29 -0.73 11.38 -6.98
C PHE A 29 0.77 11.53 -6.78
N GLU A 30 1.26 11.25 -5.55
CA GLU A 30 2.69 11.30 -5.25
C GLU A 30 3.51 10.29 -6.06
N ASN A 31 2.98 9.07 -6.26
CA ASN A 31 3.66 8.06 -7.10
C ASN A 31 3.77 8.52 -8.56
N SER A 32 2.69 9.09 -9.10
CA SER A 32 2.69 9.64 -10.47
C SER A 32 3.71 10.78 -10.60
N HIS A 33 3.80 11.64 -9.60
CA HIS A 33 4.81 12.70 -9.54
C HIS A 33 6.23 12.11 -9.51
N LEU A 34 6.48 11.12 -8.65
CA LEU A 34 7.77 10.43 -8.55
C LEU A 34 8.18 9.76 -9.87
N GLN A 35 7.23 9.15 -10.58
CA GLN A 35 7.51 8.55 -11.89
C GLN A 35 7.93 9.57 -12.92
N LEU A 36 7.30 10.75 -12.93
CA LEU A 36 7.68 11.85 -13.80
C LEU A 36 9.08 12.37 -13.47
N GLU A 37 9.36 12.57 -12.18
CA GLU A 37 10.67 13.02 -11.71
C GLU A 37 11.79 12.02 -12.06
N THR A 38 11.49 10.73 -11.99
CA THR A 38 12.43 9.66 -12.31
C THR A 38 12.78 9.62 -13.80
N LYS A 39 11.83 9.94 -14.70
CA LYS A 39 12.09 10.00 -16.15
C LYS A 39 13.13 11.04 -16.51
N THR A 40 13.17 12.16 -15.78
CA THR A 40 14.11 13.25 -16.01
C THR A 40 15.36 13.15 -15.13
N LEU A 41 15.50 12.09 -14.32
CA LEU A 41 16.60 11.94 -13.39
C LEU A 41 17.96 11.82 -14.12
N ASN A 42 18.01 11.07 -15.20
CA ASN A 42 19.25 10.79 -15.96
C ASN A 42 19.75 11.96 -16.83
N GLU A 43 19.16 13.15 -16.70
CA GLU A 43 19.66 14.32 -17.40
C GLU A 43 20.99 14.83 -16.81
N GLU A 44 21.88 15.31 -17.65
CA GLU A 44 23.22 15.79 -17.25
C GLU A 44 23.18 16.88 -16.16
N ARG A 45 22.14 17.71 -16.14
CA ARG A 45 21.94 18.72 -15.08
C ARG A 45 21.80 18.15 -13.67
N ASN A 46 21.42 16.87 -13.56
CA ASN A 46 21.23 16.16 -12.28
C ASN A 46 22.49 15.41 -11.83
N ARG A 47 23.58 15.52 -12.57
CA ARG A 47 24.84 14.83 -12.29
C ARG A 47 25.48 15.31 -11.00
N SER A 48 25.91 14.39 -10.18
CA SER A 48 26.55 14.62 -8.88
C SER A 48 27.49 13.48 -8.53
N PHE A 49 28.17 13.60 -7.39
CA PHE A 49 29.04 12.58 -6.85
C PHE A 49 28.54 12.08 -5.51
N ALA A 50 28.75 10.79 -5.25
CA ALA A 50 28.39 10.13 -4.01
C ALA A 50 29.55 9.25 -3.53
N ILE A 51 29.57 8.96 -2.24
CA ILE A 51 30.60 8.11 -1.61
C ILE A 51 29.95 6.79 -1.23
N VAL A 52 30.51 5.68 -1.68
CA VAL A 52 30.08 4.33 -1.34
C VAL A 52 30.35 4.04 0.13
N GLN A 53 29.32 3.78 0.90
CA GLN A 53 29.40 3.46 2.33
C GLN A 53 29.38 1.96 2.58
N GLU A 54 28.56 1.21 1.83
CA GLU A 54 28.39 -0.22 2.01
C GLU A 54 28.04 -0.91 0.68
N LEU A 55 28.55 -2.11 0.51
CA LEU A 55 28.18 -3.02 -0.57
C LEU A 55 27.66 -4.32 0.03
N SER A 56 26.44 -4.68 -0.24
CA SER A 56 25.81 -5.87 0.33
C SER A 56 25.25 -6.81 -0.75
N ARG A 57 25.15 -8.09 -0.36
CA ARG A 57 24.53 -9.15 -1.17
C ARG A 57 23.35 -9.72 -0.43
N VAL A 58 22.18 -9.57 -0.98
CA VAL A 58 20.92 -10.10 -0.39
C VAL A 58 20.76 -11.55 -0.80
N LYS A 59 21.08 -12.47 0.14
CA LYS A 59 21.09 -13.92 -0.12
C LYS A 59 19.69 -14.56 -0.18
N ASN A 60 18.69 -13.92 0.40
CA ASN A 60 17.33 -14.49 0.54
C ASN A 60 16.41 -14.15 -0.64
N GLN A 61 16.94 -13.64 -1.73
CA GLN A 61 16.20 -13.34 -2.96
C GLN A 61 16.75 -14.15 -4.13
N PHE A 62 15.85 -14.66 -4.96
CA PHE A 62 16.24 -15.29 -6.23
C PHE A 62 15.59 -14.49 -7.38
N PRO A 63 16.36 -13.95 -8.33
CA PRO A 63 17.83 -13.97 -8.40
C PRO A 63 18.49 -13.16 -7.28
N ILE A 64 19.75 -13.48 -6.98
CA ILE A 64 20.55 -12.80 -5.95
C ILE A 64 20.62 -11.29 -6.28
N ALA A 65 20.22 -10.46 -5.31
CA ALA A 65 20.27 -9.01 -5.46
C ALA A 65 21.56 -8.46 -4.83
N TYR A 66 22.14 -7.48 -5.48
CA TYR A 66 23.26 -6.71 -4.98
C TYR A 66 22.79 -5.30 -4.67
N GLN A 67 23.29 -4.70 -3.59
CA GLN A 67 22.91 -3.38 -3.14
C GLN A 67 24.15 -2.54 -2.88
N CYS A 68 24.06 -1.27 -3.20
CA CYS A 68 25.02 -0.25 -2.89
C CYS A 68 24.36 0.80 -2.00
N HIS A 69 24.92 0.98 -0.81
CA HIS A 69 24.58 2.08 0.08
C HIS A 69 25.58 3.20 -0.11
N TYR A 70 25.11 4.41 -0.39
CA TYR A 70 25.97 5.54 -0.66
C TYR A 70 25.36 6.84 -0.13
N THR A 71 26.23 7.82 0.11
CA THR A 71 25.87 9.15 0.61
C THR A 71 26.26 10.24 -0.38
N PHE A 72 25.42 11.28 -0.44
CA PHE A 72 25.70 12.50 -1.20
C PHE A 72 25.16 13.74 -0.46
N GLY A 73 25.70 14.90 -0.78
CA GLY A 73 25.23 16.17 -0.23
C GLY A 73 23.96 16.67 -0.92
N LEU A 74 23.05 17.24 -0.13
CA LEU A 74 21.91 18.01 -0.63
C LEU A 74 22.28 19.49 -0.74
N SER A 75 21.45 20.27 -1.44
CA SER A 75 21.62 21.72 -1.62
C SER A 75 21.63 22.51 -0.30
N ASN A 76 20.98 21.99 0.72
CA ASN A 76 20.95 22.56 2.07
C ASN A 76 22.18 22.21 2.94
N GLY A 77 23.16 21.50 2.38
CA GLY A 77 24.38 21.05 3.08
C GLY A 77 24.21 19.78 3.91
N SER A 78 23.02 19.19 4.00
CA SER A 78 22.85 17.92 4.70
C SER A 78 23.32 16.74 3.83
N LEU A 79 23.74 15.66 4.51
CA LEU A 79 24.05 14.40 3.85
C LEU A 79 22.77 13.57 3.71
N TYR A 80 22.60 12.94 2.57
CA TYR A 80 21.50 12.05 2.27
C TYR A 80 22.03 10.66 1.92
N GLU A 81 21.39 9.64 2.48
CA GLU A 81 21.79 8.25 2.35
C GLU A 81 20.76 7.48 1.55
N ILE A 82 21.21 6.72 0.58
CA ILE A 82 20.36 5.88 -0.27
C ILE A 82 20.96 4.48 -0.39
N THR A 83 20.09 3.49 -0.39
CA THR A 83 20.41 2.12 -0.76
C THR A 83 19.76 1.82 -2.10
N GLU A 84 20.56 1.50 -3.09
CA GLU A 84 20.14 1.22 -4.45
C GLU A 84 20.47 -0.22 -4.84
N ARG A 85 19.56 -0.89 -5.54
CA ARG A 85 19.80 -2.19 -6.16
C ARG A 85 20.66 -1.98 -7.40
N ILE A 86 21.72 -2.79 -7.54
CA ILE A 86 22.66 -2.67 -8.64
C ILE A 86 22.92 -4.03 -9.31
N PRO A 87 23.19 -4.08 -10.61
CA PRO A 87 23.58 -5.30 -11.28
C PRO A 87 24.97 -5.75 -10.83
N TYR A 88 25.25 -7.04 -10.95
CA TYR A 88 26.55 -7.61 -10.57
C TYR A 88 27.71 -6.96 -11.30
N SER A 89 27.53 -6.54 -12.53
CA SER A 89 28.54 -5.84 -13.32
C SER A 89 29.02 -4.52 -12.70
N ILE A 90 28.14 -3.79 -12.02
CA ILE A 90 28.46 -2.59 -11.24
C ILE A 90 29.06 -3.00 -9.90
N TYR A 91 28.40 -3.92 -9.16
CA TYR A 91 28.82 -4.38 -7.84
C TYR A 91 30.29 -4.82 -7.79
N LYS A 92 30.75 -5.63 -8.76
CA LYS A 92 32.15 -6.13 -8.78
C LYS A 92 33.20 -5.06 -9.02
N ARG A 93 32.85 -3.88 -9.51
CA ARG A 93 33.75 -2.77 -9.79
C ARG A 93 33.87 -1.77 -8.64
N LEU A 94 32.85 -1.73 -7.78
CA LEU A 94 32.79 -0.78 -6.67
C LEU A 94 33.51 -1.32 -5.44
N ARG A 95 34.07 -0.40 -4.67
CA ARG A 95 34.69 -0.64 -3.36
C ARG A 95 34.17 0.36 -2.34
N LEU A 96 34.28 0.02 -1.06
CA LEU A 96 33.99 0.95 0.02
C LEU A 96 34.87 2.20 -0.07
N GLY A 97 34.28 3.37 0.08
CA GLY A 97 34.96 4.66 -0.02
C GLY A 97 35.10 5.19 -1.44
N ASP A 98 34.74 4.42 -2.47
CA ASP A 98 34.81 4.92 -3.84
C ASP A 98 33.88 6.13 -4.02
N THR A 99 34.38 7.10 -4.79
CA THR A 99 33.55 8.19 -5.31
C THR A 99 32.92 7.75 -6.61
N ILE A 100 31.60 7.70 -6.63
CA ILE A 100 30.80 7.29 -7.78
C ILE A 100 30.01 8.44 -8.37
N GLU A 101 29.76 8.37 -9.65
CA GLU A 101 28.92 9.31 -10.36
C GLU A 101 27.47 8.89 -10.26
N VAL A 102 26.62 9.81 -9.80
CA VAL A 102 25.17 9.59 -9.62
C VAL A 102 24.39 10.72 -10.30
N TYR A 103 23.20 10.39 -10.74
CA TYR A 103 22.18 11.39 -11.02
C TYR A 103 21.35 11.59 -9.77
N LYS A 104 21.22 12.82 -9.27
CA LYS A 104 20.38 13.15 -8.12
C LYS A 104 19.40 14.25 -8.44
N LYS A 105 18.21 14.17 -7.88
CA LYS A 105 17.19 15.21 -7.97
C LYS A 105 16.52 15.39 -6.62
N GLU A 106 16.55 16.61 -6.12
CA GLU A 106 15.86 16.95 -4.89
C GLU A 106 14.37 17.17 -5.17
N ILE A 107 13.53 16.52 -4.43
CA ILE A 107 12.08 16.52 -4.59
C ILE A 107 11.40 16.72 -3.24
N ARG A 108 10.10 16.99 -3.26
CA ARG A 108 9.28 17.00 -2.04
C ARG A 108 8.27 15.88 -2.13
N ILE A 109 8.23 15.05 -1.09
CA ILE A 109 7.23 13.99 -0.92
C ILE A 109 6.46 14.28 0.36
N PHE A 110 5.15 14.40 0.29
CA PHE A 110 4.30 14.80 1.43
C PHE A 110 4.83 16.03 2.19
N GLY A 111 5.36 17.01 1.43
CA GLY A 111 5.90 18.25 1.98
C GLY A 111 7.31 18.14 2.60
N LYS A 112 7.88 16.95 2.73
CA LYS A 112 9.26 16.74 3.20
C LYS A 112 10.23 16.79 2.03
N GLN A 113 11.32 17.54 2.20
CA GLN A 113 12.43 17.53 1.27
C GLN A 113 13.15 16.17 1.33
N THR A 114 13.29 15.56 0.18
CA THR A 114 13.98 14.28 -0.01
C THR A 114 14.73 14.31 -1.33
N ALA A 115 15.44 13.25 -1.67
CA ALA A 115 16.11 13.13 -2.95
C ALA A 115 15.86 11.75 -3.54
N ILE A 116 15.74 11.71 -4.86
CA ILE A 116 15.88 10.50 -5.64
C ILE A 116 17.26 10.52 -6.27
N SER A 117 17.91 9.37 -6.33
CA SER A 117 19.17 9.27 -7.06
C SER A 117 19.32 7.91 -7.72
N ARG A 118 20.24 7.84 -8.66
CA ARG A 118 20.59 6.63 -9.39
C ARG A 118 22.07 6.64 -9.74
N ILE A 119 22.74 5.54 -9.53
CA ILE A 119 24.12 5.36 -9.98
C ILE A 119 24.15 5.39 -11.51
N LYS A 120 25.07 6.14 -12.08
CA LYS A 120 25.23 6.25 -13.53
C LYS A 120 25.45 4.87 -14.18
N GLY A 121 24.61 4.55 -15.17
CA GLY A 121 24.63 3.25 -15.85
C GLY A 121 23.89 2.13 -15.10
N ASN A 122 23.21 2.45 -14.01
CA ASN A 122 22.32 1.51 -13.36
C ASN A 122 20.90 1.63 -13.96
N GLU A 123 20.40 0.53 -14.55
CA GLU A 123 19.06 0.44 -15.15
C GLU A 123 18.05 -0.31 -14.26
N GLU A 124 18.50 -0.80 -13.10
CA GLU A 124 17.61 -1.48 -12.15
C GLU A 124 16.49 -0.54 -11.67
N PRO A 125 15.27 -1.06 -11.46
CA PRO A 125 14.17 -0.25 -10.97
C PRO A 125 14.46 0.34 -9.59
N LEU A 126 14.05 1.57 -9.34
CA LEU A 126 14.21 2.20 -8.04
C LEU A 126 13.32 1.50 -7.01
N PRO A 127 13.87 0.99 -5.90
CA PRO A 127 13.13 0.18 -4.93
C PRO A 127 11.99 0.96 -4.26
N LEU A 128 12.10 2.28 -4.19
CA LEU A 128 11.05 3.15 -3.64
C LEU A 128 9.75 3.07 -4.46
N LEU A 129 9.86 3.08 -5.79
CA LEU A 129 8.71 3.00 -6.70
C LEU A 129 8.08 1.61 -6.70
N GLU A 130 8.90 0.56 -6.68
CA GLU A 130 8.42 -0.84 -6.63
C GLU A 130 7.67 -1.14 -5.33
N ASN A 131 8.19 -0.71 -4.20
CA ASN A 131 7.53 -0.88 -2.91
C ASN A 131 6.23 -0.07 -2.83
N LEU A 132 6.23 1.16 -3.30
CA LEU A 132 5.05 2.01 -3.31
C LEU A 132 3.93 1.39 -4.15
N GLU A 133 4.24 0.93 -5.37
CA GLU A 133 3.28 0.29 -6.27
C GLU A 133 2.69 -0.99 -5.66
N ARG A 134 3.51 -1.80 -4.99
CA ARG A 134 3.07 -3.00 -4.28
C ARG A 134 2.13 -2.69 -3.11
N TYR A 135 2.41 -1.65 -2.31
CA TYR A 135 1.52 -1.18 -1.25
C TYR A 135 0.18 -0.71 -1.81
N PHE A 136 0.18 -0.07 -2.99
CA PHE A 136 -1.06 0.30 -3.69
C PHE A 136 -1.92 -0.89 -4.06
N GLN A 137 -1.32 -1.89 -4.68
CA GLN A 137 -2.03 -3.10 -5.09
C GLN A 137 -2.69 -3.78 -3.88
N TYR A 138 -1.97 -3.92 -2.78
CA TYR A 138 -2.53 -4.49 -1.55
C TYR A 138 -3.63 -3.62 -0.93
N GLY A 139 -3.45 -2.31 -0.89
CA GLY A 139 -4.47 -1.37 -0.41
C GLY A 139 -5.75 -1.44 -1.22
N PHE A 140 -5.65 -1.51 -2.54
CA PHE A 140 -6.79 -1.63 -3.44
C PHE A 140 -7.55 -2.96 -3.28
N VAL A 141 -6.82 -4.08 -3.18
CA VAL A 141 -7.42 -5.41 -2.93
C VAL A 141 -8.14 -5.42 -1.58
N TYR A 142 -7.52 -4.88 -0.53
CA TYR A 142 -8.16 -4.77 0.78
C TYR A 142 -9.46 -3.97 0.72
N LEU A 143 -9.47 -2.88 -0.01
CA LEU A 143 -10.63 -2.00 -0.21
C LEU A 143 -11.76 -2.73 -0.93
N LEU A 144 -11.45 -3.48 -1.98
CA LEU A 144 -12.43 -4.32 -2.70
C LEU A 144 -13.06 -5.39 -1.80
N VAL A 145 -12.24 -6.06 -0.99
CA VAL A 145 -12.72 -7.07 -0.03
C VAL A 145 -13.68 -6.43 0.98
N LEU A 146 -13.33 -5.26 1.51
CA LEU A 146 -14.15 -4.54 2.51
C LEU A 146 -15.50 -4.11 1.93
N VAL A 147 -15.52 -3.62 0.70
CA VAL A 147 -16.76 -3.29 -0.04
C VAL A 147 -17.58 -4.55 -0.29
N GLY A 148 -16.95 -5.63 -0.73
CA GLY A 148 -17.62 -6.91 -0.98
C GLY A 148 -18.28 -7.49 0.28
N VAL A 149 -17.57 -7.50 1.40
CA VAL A 149 -18.11 -7.96 2.69
C VAL A 149 -19.30 -7.09 3.15
N THR A 150 -19.19 -5.78 3.00
CA THR A 150 -20.26 -4.85 3.38
C THR A 150 -21.50 -5.05 2.52
N PHE A 151 -21.32 -5.26 1.23
CA PHE A 151 -22.41 -5.58 0.30
C PHE A 151 -23.09 -6.90 0.67
N LEU A 152 -22.32 -7.94 0.98
CA LEU A 152 -22.80 -9.25 1.40
C LEU A 152 -23.65 -9.17 2.68
N ILE A 153 -23.16 -8.42 3.68
CA ILE A 153 -23.91 -8.19 4.93
C ILE A 153 -25.25 -7.49 4.65
N ARG A 154 -25.26 -6.52 3.74
CA ARG A 154 -26.52 -5.84 3.34
C ARG A 154 -27.50 -6.79 2.65
N VAL A 155 -27.03 -7.59 1.69
CA VAL A 155 -27.85 -8.54 0.95
C VAL A 155 -28.44 -9.58 1.92
N LEU A 156 -27.64 -10.14 2.80
CA LEU A 156 -28.09 -11.11 3.81
C LEU A 156 -29.10 -10.47 4.80
N GLY A 157 -28.87 -9.23 5.20
CA GLY A 157 -29.81 -8.47 6.03
C GLY A 157 -31.17 -8.22 5.35
N LEU A 158 -31.16 -7.93 4.06
CA LEU A 158 -32.39 -7.78 3.27
C LEU A 158 -33.14 -9.13 3.11
N LEU A 159 -32.41 -10.20 2.82
CA LEU A 159 -32.97 -11.54 2.69
C LEU A 159 -33.62 -12.03 4.01
N SER A 160 -32.99 -11.75 5.16
CA SER A 160 -33.58 -12.11 6.45
C SER A 160 -34.87 -11.34 6.80
N GLN A 161 -35.09 -10.16 6.22
CA GLN A 161 -36.32 -9.40 6.36
C GLN A 161 -37.40 -9.89 5.41
N THR A 162 -37.05 -10.45 4.27
CA THR A 162 -38.01 -10.92 3.24
C THR A 162 -38.57 -12.31 3.57
N TYR A 163 -37.88 -13.09 4.42
CA TYR A 163 -38.36 -14.35 4.95
C TYR A 163 -38.64 -14.20 6.46
N PRO A 164 -39.80 -13.65 6.85
CA PRO A 164 -40.22 -13.76 8.24
C PRO A 164 -40.31 -15.25 8.55
N SER A 165 -39.61 -15.69 9.59
CA SER A 165 -39.66 -17.06 10.07
C SER A 165 -41.12 -17.48 10.14
N GLN A 166 -41.49 -18.53 9.37
CA GLN A 166 -42.85 -19.13 9.46
C GLN A 166 -43.13 -19.37 10.94
N GLN A 167 -44.01 -18.61 11.46
CA GLN A 167 -44.55 -18.77 12.80
C GLN A 167 -44.95 -20.24 12.93
N LYS A 168 -44.31 -20.94 13.84
CA LYS A 168 -44.65 -22.29 14.23
C LYS A 168 -46.15 -22.28 14.49
N PRO A 169 -46.94 -23.15 13.85
CA PRO A 169 -48.37 -23.18 14.14
C PRO A 169 -48.51 -23.50 15.63
N ASP A 170 -49.16 -22.58 16.32
CA ASP A 170 -49.47 -22.72 17.73
C ASP A 170 -50.19 -24.04 17.98
N ALA A 171 -49.80 -24.66 19.06
CA ALA A 171 -50.29 -25.95 19.56
C ALA A 171 -51.80 -26.01 19.48
N ILE A 172 -52.24 -27.14 18.96
CA ILE A 172 -53.63 -27.64 18.99
C ILE A 172 -54.20 -27.43 20.39
N ASP A 173 -55.23 -26.61 20.46
CA ASP A 173 -56.05 -26.47 21.64
C ASP A 173 -56.52 -27.86 22.09
N GLU A 174 -56.13 -28.25 23.27
CA GLU A 174 -56.53 -29.43 24.02
C GLU A 174 -58.05 -29.29 24.27
N ILE A 175 -58.82 -30.03 23.48
CA ILE A 175 -60.25 -30.15 23.70
C ILE A 175 -60.46 -30.88 25.05
N VAL A 176 -60.75 -30.11 26.08
CA VAL A 176 -61.21 -30.63 27.35
C VAL A 176 -62.62 -31.18 27.14
N VAL A 177 -62.69 -32.46 26.94
CA VAL A 177 -64.03 -33.20 27.01
C VAL A 177 -64.40 -33.30 28.47
N ASN A 178 -65.27 -32.41 28.84
CA ASN A 178 -65.94 -32.44 30.14
C ASN A 178 -67.02 -33.58 30.12
N LYS A 179 -66.67 -34.68 30.70
CA LYS A 179 -67.59 -35.81 30.96
C LYS A 179 -68.39 -35.47 32.22
N SER A 180 -69.61 -34.91 32.08
CA SER A 180 -70.59 -34.87 33.16
C SER A 180 -71.21 -36.27 33.36
N GLN A 181 -71.11 -36.67 34.57
CA GLN A 181 -71.71 -37.87 35.10
C GLN A 181 -73.27 -37.74 35.18
N ASP A 182 -73.88 -38.84 34.96
CA ASP A 182 -74.93 -39.39 35.78
C ASP A 182 -74.69 -40.85 36.02
#